data_b53b19fe227c7224def7bbc96618515c
#
_entry.id   b53b19fe227c7224def7bbc96618515c
#
_cell.length_a   1.000
_cell.length_b   1.000
_cell.length_c   1.000
_cell.angle_alpha   90.00
_cell.angle_beta   90.00
_cell.angle_gamma   90.00
#
_symmetry.space_group_name_H-M   'P 1'
#
loop_
_entity.id
_entity.type
_entity.pdbx_description
1 polymer ?
#
loop_
_entity_poly.entity_id
_entity_poly.type
_entity_poly.pdbx_seq_one_letter_code
_entity_poly.pdbx_strand_id
1 'polypeptide(L)'
;APAGSAPVAAACKSTVSGDLRLHTLKSAIFGNERTIRVLLPPGYGDAANKDRRYPVLYMLDGQNVFDACLSDVSHHEWSVDETVQQLIAANEIPALIVVGVDHAGKDRAHEYLPYKDYVGGPDMDEPVGKHFPDFMTKEVMPLVDGQYRTLQGQPNTGIGGSSYGGVATLYALLAKPSRF
;
A
#
# COMPACT_ATOMS: atom_id res chain seq x y z
N ALA A 1 -32.39 -39.36 6.93
CA ALA A 1 -32.33 -37.95 7.35
C ALA A 1 -31.54 -37.15 6.31
N PRO A 2 -32.08 -36.04 5.73
CA PRO A 2 -31.31 -35.23 4.80
C PRO A 2 -30.21 -34.48 5.55
N ALA A 3 -28.99 -34.54 5.01
CA ALA A 3 -27.87 -33.75 5.51
C ALA A 3 -28.16 -32.25 5.34
N GLY A 4 -28.20 -31.52 6.45
CA GLY A 4 -28.35 -30.06 6.44
C GLY A 4 -27.16 -29.42 5.72
N SER A 5 -27.43 -28.65 4.69
CA SER A 5 -26.41 -27.81 4.06
C SER A 5 -25.88 -26.81 5.08
N ALA A 6 -24.56 -26.81 5.29
CA ALA A 6 -23.90 -25.80 6.11
C ALA A 6 -24.25 -24.40 5.56
N PRO A 7 -24.49 -23.41 6.43
CA PRO A 7 -24.77 -22.05 5.97
C PRO A 7 -23.57 -21.54 5.17
N VAL A 8 -23.82 -21.09 3.94
CA VAL A 8 -22.83 -20.35 3.15
C VAL A 8 -22.49 -19.10 3.96
N ALA A 9 -21.24 -18.98 4.36
CA ALA A 9 -20.76 -17.77 5.04
C ALA A 9 -21.15 -16.55 4.18
N ALA A 10 -21.85 -15.58 4.76
CA ALA A 10 -22.21 -14.36 4.07
C ALA A 10 -20.94 -13.70 3.55
N ALA A 11 -20.91 -13.43 2.23
CA ALA A 11 -19.78 -12.73 1.62
C ALA A 11 -19.55 -11.39 2.35
N CYS A 12 -18.31 -11.14 2.78
CA CYS A 12 -17.97 -9.87 3.43
C CYS A 12 -18.29 -8.72 2.46
N LYS A 13 -18.93 -7.65 2.94
CA LYS A 13 -19.20 -6.45 2.16
C LYS A 13 -18.01 -5.52 2.25
N SER A 14 -17.38 -5.20 1.10
CA SER A 14 -16.29 -4.24 1.02
C SER A 14 -16.67 -2.90 1.65
N THR A 15 -15.73 -2.32 2.37
CA THR A 15 -15.87 -1.02 3.04
C THR A 15 -15.23 0.12 2.26
N VAL A 16 -14.57 -0.18 1.13
CA VAL A 16 -13.88 0.81 0.29
C VAL A 16 -14.75 2.01 -0.04
N SER A 17 -14.20 3.20 0.19
CA SER A 17 -14.78 4.50 -0.14
C SER A 17 -13.93 5.20 -1.22
N GLY A 18 -14.55 5.73 -2.28
CA GLY A 18 -13.87 6.48 -3.34
C GLY A 18 -13.44 5.64 -4.55
N ASP A 19 -12.56 6.22 -5.39
CA ASP A 19 -12.07 5.61 -6.64
C ASP A 19 -10.79 4.82 -6.36
N LEU A 20 -10.95 3.55 -5.95
CA LEU A 20 -9.84 2.63 -5.70
C LEU A 20 -9.59 1.75 -6.94
N ARG A 21 -8.38 1.78 -7.46
CA ARG A 21 -7.94 0.99 -8.62
C ARG A 21 -6.87 -0.02 -8.23
N LEU A 22 -6.97 -1.23 -8.80
CA LEU A 22 -6.09 -2.34 -8.48
C LEU A 22 -5.19 -2.68 -9.66
N HIS A 23 -3.90 -2.90 -9.37
CA HIS A 23 -2.92 -3.36 -10.33
C HIS A 23 -2.20 -4.59 -9.80
N THR A 24 -1.84 -5.51 -10.69
CA THR A 24 -0.93 -6.61 -10.37
C THR A 24 0.48 -6.22 -10.80
N LEU A 25 1.39 -6.17 -9.86
CA LEU A 25 2.82 -5.96 -10.09
C LEU A 25 3.55 -7.30 -10.00
N LYS A 26 4.24 -7.67 -11.08
CA LYS A 26 5.19 -8.78 -11.08
C LYS A 26 6.57 -8.23 -10.74
N SER A 27 7.01 -8.49 -9.51
CA SER A 27 8.31 -8.03 -9.05
C SER A 27 9.43 -8.91 -9.62
N ALA A 28 10.36 -8.31 -10.34
CA ALA A 28 11.60 -8.98 -10.73
C ALA A 28 12.60 -9.06 -9.58
N ILE A 29 12.53 -8.10 -8.63
CA ILE A 29 13.40 -8.04 -7.47
C ILE A 29 13.10 -9.17 -6.48
N PHE A 30 11.81 -9.40 -6.20
CA PHE A 30 11.39 -10.43 -5.24
C PHE A 30 10.90 -11.73 -5.91
N GLY A 31 10.70 -11.74 -7.23
CA GLY A 31 10.24 -12.93 -7.97
C GLY A 31 8.80 -13.34 -7.67
N ASN A 32 7.96 -12.42 -7.20
CA ASN A 32 6.56 -12.69 -6.86
C ASN A 32 5.61 -11.64 -7.44
N GLU A 33 4.31 -11.89 -7.28
CA GLU A 33 3.27 -10.93 -7.66
C GLU A 33 2.64 -10.33 -6.41
N ARG A 34 2.23 -9.06 -6.52
CA ARG A 34 1.44 -8.40 -5.48
C ARG A 34 0.50 -7.35 -6.04
N THR A 35 -0.53 -7.07 -5.28
CA THR A 35 -1.49 -6.03 -5.62
C THR A 35 -0.96 -4.67 -5.19
N ILE A 36 -1.09 -3.71 -6.11
CA ILE A 36 -0.90 -2.29 -5.84
C ILE A 36 -2.27 -1.63 -5.92
N ARG A 37 -2.68 -0.99 -4.85
CA ARG A 37 -3.99 -0.35 -4.67
C ARG A 37 -3.82 1.15 -4.78
N VAL A 38 -4.46 1.78 -5.74
CA VAL A 38 -4.31 3.21 -6.00
C VAL A 38 -5.63 3.92 -5.76
N LEU A 39 -5.71 4.66 -4.66
CA LEU A 39 -6.84 5.52 -4.34
C LEU A 39 -6.62 6.89 -4.97
N LEU A 40 -7.55 7.29 -5.84
CA LEU A 40 -7.53 8.58 -6.49
C LEU A 40 -8.29 9.63 -5.66
N PRO A 41 -7.80 10.87 -5.62
CA PRO A 41 -8.48 11.93 -4.89
C PRO A 41 -9.82 12.31 -5.53
N PRO A 42 -10.78 12.83 -4.76
CA PRO A 42 -12.02 13.38 -5.30
C PRO A 42 -11.75 14.37 -6.44
N GLY A 43 -12.53 14.26 -7.51
CA GLY A 43 -12.39 15.11 -8.68
C GLY A 43 -11.21 14.78 -9.60
N TYR A 44 -10.49 13.67 -9.39
CA TYR A 44 -9.39 13.28 -10.28
C TYR A 44 -9.82 13.13 -11.74
N GLY A 45 -11.01 12.61 -12.02
CA GLY A 45 -11.57 12.44 -13.37
C GLY A 45 -12.20 13.68 -13.99
N ASP A 46 -12.34 14.77 -13.25
CA ASP A 46 -13.02 15.96 -13.72
C ASP A 46 -12.24 16.67 -14.82
N ALA A 47 -12.94 17.20 -15.84
CA ALA A 47 -12.33 17.91 -16.94
C ALA A 47 -11.50 19.13 -16.48
N ALA A 48 -11.94 19.80 -15.41
CA ALA A 48 -11.22 20.92 -14.80
C ALA A 48 -9.87 20.53 -14.21
N ASN A 49 -9.69 19.26 -13.84
CA ASN A 49 -8.49 18.73 -13.21
C ASN A 49 -7.61 17.88 -14.16
N LYS A 50 -7.91 17.85 -15.46
CA LYS A 50 -7.26 16.95 -16.45
C LYS A 50 -5.74 17.07 -16.48
N ASP A 51 -5.19 18.26 -16.23
CA ASP A 51 -3.76 18.54 -16.25
C ASP A 51 -3.15 18.63 -14.84
N ARG A 52 -3.97 18.50 -13.79
CA ARG A 52 -3.52 18.55 -12.40
C ARG A 52 -2.74 17.30 -12.04
N ARG A 53 -1.59 17.49 -11.38
CA ARG A 53 -0.77 16.41 -10.81
C ARG A 53 -0.86 16.44 -9.30
N TYR A 54 -0.62 15.28 -8.68
CA TYR A 54 -0.89 15.05 -7.27
C TYR A 54 0.34 14.47 -6.57
N PRO A 55 0.64 14.90 -5.34
CA PRO A 55 1.60 14.21 -4.49
C PRO A 55 1.11 12.78 -4.21
N VAL A 56 2.04 11.89 -3.85
CA VAL A 56 1.75 10.47 -3.63
C VAL A 56 2.18 10.05 -2.22
N LEU A 57 1.28 9.39 -1.51
CA LEU A 57 1.57 8.70 -0.26
C LEU A 57 1.52 7.19 -0.49
N TYR A 58 2.66 6.52 -0.31
CA TYR A 58 2.75 5.06 -0.34
C TYR A 58 2.53 4.51 1.06
N MET A 59 1.60 3.57 1.20
CA MET A 59 1.27 2.87 2.45
C MET A 59 1.58 1.39 2.31
N LEU A 60 2.45 0.88 3.18
CA LEU A 60 2.78 -0.54 3.20
C LEU A 60 1.66 -1.34 3.88
N ASP A 61 1.64 -2.65 3.66
CA ASP A 61 0.53 -3.53 4.07
C ASP A 61 -0.81 -3.09 3.44
N GLY A 62 -0.80 -2.86 2.13
CA GLY A 62 -1.87 -2.26 1.35
C GLY A 62 -3.25 -2.93 1.51
N GLN A 63 -3.29 -4.24 1.76
CA GLN A 63 -4.53 -4.98 2.02
C GLN A 63 -5.25 -4.52 3.30
N ASN A 64 -4.53 -3.87 4.24
CA ASN A 64 -5.09 -3.38 5.51
C ASN A 64 -5.55 -1.91 5.45
N VAL A 65 -5.30 -1.23 4.33
CA VAL A 65 -5.39 0.23 4.25
C VAL A 65 -6.80 0.72 3.98
N PHE A 66 -7.56 0.01 3.11
CA PHE A 66 -8.80 0.53 2.51
C PHE A 66 -10.02 -0.39 2.61
N ASP A 67 -9.88 -1.65 3.02
CA ASP A 67 -10.98 -2.62 2.97
C ASP A 67 -10.91 -3.61 4.13
N ALA A 68 -11.88 -3.53 5.02
CA ALA A 68 -11.99 -4.43 6.17
C ALA A 68 -12.11 -5.90 5.74
N CYS A 69 -12.69 -6.19 4.58
CA CYS A 69 -12.82 -7.56 4.07
C CYS A 69 -11.48 -8.20 3.70
N LEU A 70 -10.48 -7.41 3.37
CA LEU A 70 -9.17 -7.87 2.91
C LEU A 70 -8.10 -7.78 4.00
N SER A 71 -8.40 -7.06 5.09
CA SER A 71 -7.44 -6.83 6.16
C SER A 71 -7.10 -8.13 6.89
N ASP A 72 -5.77 -8.36 7.07
CA ASP A 72 -5.23 -9.46 7.86
C ASP A 72 -5.42 -9.24 9.38
N VAL A 73 -5.84 -8.04 9.78
CA VAL A 73 -6.00 -7.64 11.19
C VAL A 73 -7.46 -7.75 11.60
N SER A 74 -7.96 -8.98 11.73
CA SER A 74 -9.30 -9.27 12.28
C SER A 74 -10.44 -8.48 11.60
N HIS A 75 -10.37 -8.30 10.28
CA HIS A 75 -11.32 -7.50 9.50
C HIS A 75 -11.43 -6.03 9.95
N HIS A 76 -10.34 -5.46 10.47
CA HIS A 76 -10.20 -4.04 10.74
C HIS A 76 -9.25 -3.41 9.74
N GLU A 77 -9.71 -2.46 8.98
CA GLU A 77 -8.88 -1.64 8.10
C GLU A 77 -8.38 -0.38 8.81
N TRP A 78 -7.47 0.34 8.14
CA TRP A 78 -6.94 1.59 8.70
C TRP A 78 -7.76 2.82 8.34
N SER A 79 -8.83 2.66 7.56
CA SER A 79 -9.78 3.71 7.13
C SER A 79 -9.07 4.93 6.52
N VAL A 80 -8.07 4.67 5.72
CA VAL A 80 -7.26 5.76 5.12
C VAL A 80 -8.04 6.46 4.02
N ASP A 81 -8.87 5.74 3.27
CA ASP A 81 -9.70 6.29 2.20
C ASP A 81 -10.74 7.28 2.73
N GLU A 82 -11.48 6.94 3.79
CA GLU A 82 -12.42 7.88 4.41
C GLU A 82 -11.70 9.07 5.01
N THR A 83 -10.62 8.80 5.77
CA THR A 83 -9.87 9.84 6.47
C THR A 83 -9.27 10.86 5.49
N VAL A 84 -8.61 10.39 4.44
CA VAL A 84 -7.99 11.27 3.44
C VAL A 84 -9.04 12.10 2.71
N GLN A 85 -10.17 11.48 2.30
CA GLN A 85 -11.25 12.21 1.63
C GLN A 85 -11.87 13.28 2.54
N GLN A 86 -12.05 12.99 3.83
CA GLN A 86 -12.56 13.96 4.82
C GLN A 86 -11.59 15.14 4.99
N LEU A 87 -10.30 14.88 5.13
CA LEU A 87 -9.28 15.92 5.30
C LEU A 87 -9.14 16.80 4.04
N ILE A 88 -9.23 16.18 2.84
CA ILE A 88 -9.25 16.94 1.57
C ILE A 88 -10.49 17.83 1.49
N ALA A 89 -11.67 17.30 1.83
CA ALA A 89 -12.93 18.05 1.79
C ALA A 89 -12.94 19.21 2.81
N ALA A 90 -12.27 19.03 3.94
CA ALA A 90 -12.07 20.06 4.96
C ALA A 90 -10.97 21.09 4.60
N ASN A 91 -10.27 20.91 3.47
CA ASN A 91 -9.08 21.68 3.08
C ASN A 91 -7.93 21.65 4.11
N GLU A 92 -7.83 20.59 4.90
CA GLU A 92 -6.76 20.39 5.87
C GLU A 92 -5.50 19.81 5.23
N ILE A 93 -5.68 19.03 4.14
CA ILE A 93 -4.58 18.53 3.32
C ILE A 93 -4.85 18.79 1.83
N PRO A 94 -3.81 18.90 1.00
CA PRO A 94 -3.99 18.95 -0.45
C PRO A 94 -4.54 17.63 -0.98
N ALA A 95 -5.22 17.65 -2.12
CA ALA A 95 -5.60 16.43 -2.83
C ALA A 95 -4.34 15.64 -3.21
N LEU A 96 -4.29 14.35 -2.87
CA LEU A 96 -3.17 13.44 -3.11
C LEU A 96 -3.67 12.05 -3.54
N ILE A 97 -2.78 11.31 -4.19
CA ILE A 97 -2.98 9.89 -4.49
C ILE A 97 -2.44 9.08 -3.31
N VAL A 98 -3.20 8.08 -2.84
CA VAL A 98 -2.71 7.13 -1.84
C VAL A 98 -2.51 5.78 -2.50
N VAL A 99 -1.34 5.18 -2.31
CA VAL A 99 -0.97 3.90 -2.91
C VAL A 99 -0.73 2.87 -1.81
N GLY A 100 -1.63 1.90 -1.69
CA GLY A 100 -1.44 0.73 -0.84
C GLY A 100 -0.59 -0.33 -1.56
N VAL A 101 0.51 -0.72 -0.96
CA VAL A 101 1.39 -1.78 -1.47
C VAL A 101 1.18 -3.03 -0.63
N ASP A 102 0.53 -4.05 -1.18
CA ASP A 102 0.28 -5.30 -0.44
C ASP A 102 1.60 -5.97 -0.07
N HIS A 103 1.65 -6.59 1.08
CA HIS A 103 2.79 -7.40 1.48
C HIS A 103 2.76 -8.80 0.82
N ALA A 104 3.85 -9.54 0.93
CA ALA A 104 4.04 -10.86 0.31
C ALA A 104 3.45 -12.03 1.12
N GLY A 105 2.38 -11.81 1.88
CA GLY A 105 1.77 -12.87 2.70
C GLY A 105 2.77 -13.43 3.74
N LYS A 106 3.02 -14.73 3.71
CA LYS A 106 3.95 -15.40 4.63
C LYS A 106 5.38 -14.85 4.56
N ASP A 107 5.78 -14.27 3.44
CA ASP A 107 7.13 -13.74 3.23
C ASP A 107 7.25 -12.26 3.64
N ARG A 108 6.20 -11.69 4.27
CA ARG A 108 6.17 -10.28 4.70
C ARG A 108 7.39 -9.88 5.55
N ALA A 109 7.69 -10.63 6.59
CA ALA A 109 8.83 -10.33 7.45
C ALA A 109 10.16 -10.45 6.70
N HIS A 110 10.30 -11.48 5.86
CA HIS A 110 11.48 -11.72 5.05
C HIS A 110 11.78 -10.58 4.09
N GLU A 111 10.76 -9.98 3.47
CA GLU A 111 10.92 -8.88 2.52
C GLU A 111 10.97 -7.49 3.17
N TYR A 112 10.41 -7.32 4.37
CA TYR A 112 10.39 -6.02 5.04
C TYR A 112 11.61 -5.77 5.92
N LEU A 113 12.21 -6.84 6.46
CA LEU A 113 13.35 -6.70 7.37
C LEU A 113 14.68 -6.65 6.61
N PRO A 114 15.47 -5.59 6.79
CA PRO A 114 16.81 -5.50 6.20
C PRO A 114 17.84 -6.38 6.93
N TYR A 115 17.52 -6.81 8.17
CA TYR A 115 18.35 -7.63 9.03
C TYR A 115 17.49 -8.61 9.80
N LYS A 116 18.08 -9.72 10.28
CA LYS A 116 17.38 -10.72 11.12
C LYS A 116 16.77 -10.05 12.35
N ASP A 117 15.51 -10.39 12.59
CA ASP A 117 14.83 -10.07 13.84
C ASP A 117 14.91 -11.28 14.78
N TYR A 118 15.55 -11.09 15.92
CA TYR A 118 15.66 -12.12 16.95
C TYR A 118 14.43 -12.19 17.88
N VAL A 119 13.50 -11.27 17.75
CA VAL A 119 12.25 -11.24 18.53
C VAL A 119 11.20 -12.18 17.92
N GLY A 120 11.22 -12.36 16.60
CA GLY A 120 10.29 -13.22 15.85
C GLY A 120 10.59 -14.71 15.85
N GLY A 121 11.69 -15.15 16.46
CA GLY A 121 12.08 -16.55 16.56
C GLY A 121 13.33 -16.92 15.76
N PRO A 122 13.97 -18.08 16.10
CA PRO A 122 15.25 -18.48 15.54
C PRO A 122 15.20 -18.96 14.09
N ASP A 123 14.02 -19.23 13.54
CA ASP A 123 13.83 -19.95 12.26
C ASP A 123 13.59 -19.02 11.07
N MET A 124 13.83 -17.70 11.22
CA MET A 124 13.75 -16.79 10.08
C MET A 124 14.95 -17.01 9.17
N ASP A 125 14.67 -17.31 7.89
CA ASP A 125 15.67 -17.28 6.82
C ASP A 125 16.33 -15.90 6.73
N GLU A 126 17.50 -15.81 6.09
CA GLU A 126 18.19 -14.53 5.92
C GLU A 126 17.28 -13.54 5.16
N PRO A 127 16.87 -12.41 5.77
CA PRO A 127 15.90 -11.53 5.17
C PRO A 127 16.49 -10.77 3.97
N VAL A 128 15.62 -10.46 3.00
CA VAL A 128 15.98 -9.77 1.76
C VAL A 128 15.52 -8.31 1.71
N GLY A 129 15.04 -7.77 2.83
CA GLY A 129 14.49 -6.41 2.92
C GLY A 129 15.45 -5.29 2.54
N LYS A 130 16.76 -5.59 2.42
CA LYS A 130 17.74 -4.66 1.83
C LYS A 130 17.39 -4.28 0.39
N HIS A 131 16.63 -5.11 -0.31
CA HIS A 131 16.16 -4.86 -1.68
C HIS A 131 14.85 -4.06 -1.72
N PHE A 132 14.16 -3.89 -0.58
CA PHE A 132 12.87 -3.22 -0.50
C PHE A 132 12.90 -1.77 -1.02
N PRO A 133 13.92 -0.93 -0.73
CA PRO A 133 14.02 0.41 -1.31
C PRO A 133 14.11 0.40 -2.84
N ASP A 134 14.79 -0.58 -3.41
CA ASP A 134 14.87 -0.73 -4.87
C ASP A 134 13.55 -1.23 -5.46
N PHE A 135 12.86 -2.16 -4.80
CA PHE A 135 11.52 -2.57 -5.18
C PHE A 135 10.57 -1.37 -5.27
N MET A 136 10.53 -0.52 -4.24
CA MET A 136 9.70 0.67 -4.25
C MET A 136 10.07 1.63 -5.37
N THR A 137 11.38 1.94 -5.53
CA THR A 137 11.82 3.01 -6.42
C THR A 137 11.99 2.59 -7.88
N LYS A 138 12.18 1.29 -8.16
CA LYS A 138 12.40 0.78 -9.52
C LYS A 138 11.20 0.03 -10.10
N GLU A 139 10.26 -0.42 -9.26
CA GLU A 139 9.12 -1.20 -9.72
C GLU A 139 7.78 -0.53 -9.36
N VAL A 140 7.51 -0.25 -8.07
CA VAL A 140 6.22 0.30 -7.62
C VAL A 140 6.01 1.73 -8.12
N MET A 141 6.97 2.64 -7.84
CA MET A 141 6.84 4.05 -8.22
C MET A 141 6.73 4.24 -9.74
N PRO A 142 7.57 3.58 -10.59
CA PRO A 142 7.43 3.69 -12.04
C PRO A 142 6.08 3.19 -12.57
N LEU A 143 5.49 2.14 -11.97
CA LEU A 143 4.16 1.68 -12.34
C LEU A 143 3.11 2.77 -12.09
N VAL A 144 3.15 3.39 -10.92
CA VAL A 144 2.20 4.44 -10.52
C VAL A 144 2.41 5.70 -11.36
N ASP A 145 3.65 6.15 -11.51
CA ASP A 145 4.01 7.35 -12.28
C ASP A 145 3.65 7.22 -13.77
N GLY A 146 3.73 6.02 -14.32
CA GLY A 146 3.37 5.74 -15.71
C GLY A 146 1.87 5.73 -16.00
N GLN A 147 1.04 5.50 -14.97
CA GLN A 147 -0.40 5.37 -15.14
C GLN A 147 -1.22 6.53 -14.57
N TYR A 148 -0.63 7.33 -13.67
CA TYR A 148 -1.34 8.38 -12.95
C TYR A 148 -0.61 9.72 -13.03
N ARG A 149 -1.36 10.79 -12.83
CA ARG A 149 -0.84 12.15 -12.84
C ARG A 149 -0.19 12.48 -11.49
N THR A 150 1.00 11.94 -11.27
CA THR A 150 1.80 12.15 -10.07
C THR A 150 2.69 13.39 -10.16
N LEU A 151 2.89 14.06 -9.03
CA LEU A 151 4.02 14.95 -8.82
C LEU A 151 5.20 14.10 -8.36
N GLN A 152 6.32 14.25 -9.04
CA GLN A 152 7.53 13.49 -8.73
C GLN A 152 8.47 14.26 -7.80
N GLY A 153 9.41 13.54 -7.22
CA GLY A 153 10.45 14.08 -6.36
C GLY A 153 10.10 14.05 -4.88
N GLN A 154 11.14 14.10 -4.09
CA GLN A 154 11.09 13.94 -2.63
C GLN A 154 10.04 14.83 -1.93
N PRO A 155 9.86 16.13 -2.28
CA PRO A 155 8.85 16.95 -1.60
C PRO A 155 7.40 16.52 -1.83
N ASN A 156 7.17 15.64 -2.81
CA ASN A 156 5.83 15.20 -3.23
C ASN A 156 5.59 13.72 -2.99
N THR A 157 6.52 13.02 -2.33
CA THR A 157 6.47 11.57 -2.15
C THR A 157 6.63 11.21 -0.68
N GLY A 158 5.56 10.64 -0.11
CA GLY A 158 5.59 10.09 1.24
C GLY A 158 5.56 8.57 1.23
N ILE A 159 6.10 7.96 2.28
CA ILE A 159 5.99 6.52 2.53
C ILE A 159 5.67 6.30 4.01
N GLY A 160 4.79 5.35 4.31
CA GLY A 160 4.39 4.99 5.67
C GLY A 160 4.09 3.50 5.81
N GLY A 161 4.16 3.01 7.03
CA GLY A 161 3.84 1.62 7.37
C GLY A 161 3.82 1.39 8.87
N SER A 162 3.31 0.24 9.29
CA SER A 162 3.20 -0.16 10.68
C SER A 162 4.03 -1.41 10.98
N SER A 163 4.50 -1.58 12.22
CA SER A 163 5.25 -2.77 12.63
C SER A 163 6.47 -2.99 11.72
N TYR A 164 6.64 -4.17 11.13
CA TYR A 164 7.70 -4.43 10.13
C TYR A 164 7.59 -3.51 8.90
N GLY A 165 6.38 -3.10 8.52
CA GLY A 165 6.18 -2.06 7.49
C GLY A 165 6.78 -0.71 7.89
N GLY A 166 6.74 -0.35 9.19
CA GLY A 166 7.44 0.82 9.73
C GLY A 166 8.96 0.69 9.64
N VAL A 167 9.50 -0.50 9.91
CA VAL A 167 10.95 -0.78 9.74
C VAL A 167 11.36 -0.65 8.27
N ALA A 168 10.59 -1.24 7.35
CA ALA A 168 10.84 -1.13 5.91
C ALA A 168 10.76 0.33 5.43
N THR A 169 9.79 1.10 5.94
CA THR A 169 9.65 2.54 5.68
C THR A 169 10.90 3.31 6.10
N LEU A 170 11.33 3.16 7.36
CA LEU A 170 12.52 3.83 7.88
C LEU A 170 13.76 3.46 7.09
N TYR A 171 13.92 2.17 6.78
CA TYR A 171 15.04 1.71 5.97
C TYR A 171 15.03 2.30 4.55
N ALA A 172 13.85 2.38 3.91
CA ALA A 172 13.71 3.00 2.59
C ALA A 172 14.09 4.49 2.60
N LEU A 173 13.64 5.25 3.60
CA LEU A 173 13.99 6.66 3.81
C LEU A 173 15.50 6.85 3.97
N LEU A 174 16.16 6.00 4.76
CA LEU A 174 17.61 6.07 4.98
C LEU A 174 18.42 5.66 3.73
N ALA A 175 17.94 4.65 3.00
CA ALA A 175 18.62 4.14 1.81
C ALA A 175 18.41 5.01 0.55
N LYS A 176 17.29 5.73 0.46
CA LYS A 176 16.90 6.54 -0.71
C LYS A 176 16.36 7.93 -0.29
N PRO A 177 17.11 8.75 0.46
CA PRO A 177 16.62 10.02 1.02
C PRO A 177 16.21 11.06 -0.03
N SER A 178 16.63 10.90 -1.28
CA SER A 178 16.24 11.79 -2.38
C SER A 178 14.94 11.39 -3.07
N ARG A 179 14.32 10.29 -2.64
CA ARG A 179 13.11 9.76 -3.27
C ARG A 179 11.84 9.96 -2.42
N PHE A 180 11.99 10.05 -1.10
CA PHE A 180 10.91 10.17 -0.13
C PHE A 180 11.09 11.39 0.77
#